data_67b2da14b5ab5b87d3fe688eb6158f0a
#
_entry.id   67b2da14b5ab5b87d3fe688eb6158f0a
#
_cell.length_a   1.000
_cell.length_b   1.000
_cell.length_c   1.000
_cell.angle_alpha   90.00
_cell.angle_beta   90.00
_cell.angle_gamma   90.00
#
_symmetry.space_group_name_H-M   'P 1'
#
loop_
_entity.id
_entity.type
_entity.pdbx_description
1 polymer ?
#
loop_
_entity_poly.entity_id
_entity_poly.type
_entity_poly.pdbx_seq_one_letter_code
_entity_poly.pdbx_strand_id
1 'polypeptide(L)'
;MLQSLRYAFMLVCLALVMTGCASNQNLQSGISSYEYSPAESAPGSAKAEKLWQTFERYEGAPYQYGGTTARGFDCSGFITTAFREGLGQQLPRTTSQMLRHGDVVHPRDVKPGDIVFFRIAGKDQHAGIYMGDDRFIHASTSSGVIMSELNGYYWKDRFSGARRFD
;
A
#
# COMPACT_ATOMS: atom_id res chain seq x y z
N MET A 1 -50.22 54.40 0.19
CA MET A 1 -50.36 53.03 0.68
C MET A 1 -49.75 51.98 -0.30
N LEU A 2 -49.88 52.12 -1.60
CA LEU A 2 -49.31 51.12 -2.56
C LEU A 2 -47.82 51.14 -2.65
N GLN A 3 -47.11 52.25 -2.43
CA GLN A 3 -45.65 52.33 -2.53
C GLN A 3 -44.93 51.64 -1.36
N SER A 4 -45.50 51.74 -0.16
CA SER A 4 -44.91 51.07 1.03
C SER A 4 -44.95 49.54 0.94
N LEU A 5 -45.96 48.99 0.27
CA LEU A 5 -46.12 47.54 0.08
C LEU A 5 -45.12 46.98 -0.93
N ARG A 6 -44.73 47.80 -1.92
CA ARG A 6 -43.71 47.41 -2.93
C ARG A 6 -42.30 47.31 -2.34
N TYR A 7 -41.93 48.22 -1.45
CA TYR A 7 -40.61 48.18 -0.76
C TYR A 7 -40.55 47.06 0.25
N ALA A 8 -41.62 46.71 0.95
CA ALA A 8 -41.66 45.57 1.87
C ALA A 8 -41.50 44.23 1.10
N PHE A 9 -42.12 44.11 -0.07
CA PHE A 9 -41.98 42.91 -0.91
C PHE A 9 -40.58 42.78 -1.52
N MET A 10 -39.95 43.89 -1.89
CA MET A 10 -38.59 43.90 -2.45
C MET A 10 -37.54 43.57 -1.39
N LEU A 11 -37.71 43.98 -0.14
CA LEU A 11 -36.81 43.64 0.99
C LEU A 11 -36.95 42.17 1.43
N VAL A 12 -38.14 41.59 1.34
CA VAL A 12 -38.35 40.17 1.66
C VAL A 12 -37.76 39.27 0.57
N CYS A 13 -37.82 39.68 -0.71
CA CYS A 13 -37.16 38.92 -1.79
C CYS A 13 -35.60 38.99 -1.73
N LEU A 14 -35.05 40.09 -1.20
CA LEU A 14 -33.58 40.24 -1.08
C LEU A 14 -33.01 39.44 0.10
N ALA A 15 -33.82 39.11 1.11
CA ALA A 15 -33.39 38.32 2.27
C ALA A 15 -33.38 36.80 2.02
N LEU A 16 -34.02 36.33 0.94
CA LEU A 16 -34.11 34.90 0.60
C LEU A 16 -32.95 34.35 -0.29
N VAL A 17 -32.01 35.21 -0.69
CA VAL A 17 -30.93 34.82 -1.61
C VAL A 17 -29.60 34.46 -0.88
N MET A 18 -29.55 34.56 0.47
CA MET A 18 -28.32 34.39 1.24
C MET A 18 -28.21 33.06 2.00
N THR A 19 -29.02 32.05 1.68
CA THR A 19 -28.83 30.70 2.20
C THR A 19 -28.31 29.75 1.11
N GLY A 20 -27.30 30.19 0.37
CA GLY A 20 -26.47 29.32 -0.42
C GLY A 20 -25.52 28.63 0.51
N CYS A 21 -25.83 27.41 0.96
CA CYS A 21 -24.80 26.48 1.46
C CYS A 21 -23.76 26.32 0.37
N ALA A 22 -22.64 27.00 0.54
CA ALA A 22 -21.41 26.65 -0.18
C ALA A 22 -20.97 25.28 0.30
N SER A 23 -21.48 24.23 -0.32
CA SER A 23 -20.80 22.94 -0.35
C SER A 23 -19.52 23.18 -1.14
N ASN A 24 -18.46 23.43 -0.41
CA ASN A 24 -17.10 23.41 -0.92
C ASN A 24 -16.81 21.98 -1.36
N GLN A 25 -17.27 21.61 -2.55
CA GLN A 25 -16.75 20.44 -3.24
C GLN A 25 -15.34 20.82 -3.69
N ASN A 26 -14.40 20.55 -2.77
CA ASN A 26 -13.00 20.51 -3.09
C ASN A 26 -12.83 19.41 -4.15
N LEU A 27 -12.83 19.82 -5.42
CA LEU A 27 -12.35 19.01 -6.53
C LEU A 27 -10.84 18.87 -6.37
N GLN A 28 -10.46 18.10 -5.34
CA GLN A 28 -9.13 17.59 -5.20
C GLN A 28 -8.99 16.49 -6.23
N SER A 29 -8.48 16.89 -7.38
CA SER A 29 -8.08 16.03 -8.49
C SER A 29 -7.34 14.82 -7.96
N GLY A 30 -7.86 13.63 -8.26
CA GLY A 30 -7.43 12.34 -7.78
C GLY A 30 -5.96 12.05 -8.03
N ILE A 31 -5.17 12.29 -7.02
CA ILE A 31 -4.10 11.39 -6.67
C ILE A 31 -4.76 10.52 -5.60
N SER A 32 -5.19 9.33 -6.00
CA SER A 32 -5.53 8.29 -5.05
C SER A 32 -4.24 7.93 -4.32
N SER A 33 -3.91 8.71 -3.29
CA SER A 33 -3.08 8.21 -2.23
C SER A 33 -3.90 7.04 -1.68
N TYR A 34 -3.47 5.83 -1.97
CA TYR A 34 -3.96 4.65 -1.30
C TYR A 34 -3.64 4.85 0.18
N GLU A 35 -4.57 5.47 0.90
CA GLU A 35 -4.52 5.55 2.33
C GLU A 35 -4.75 4.13 2.84
N TYR A 36 -3.65 3.37 2.97
CA TYR A 36 -3.65 2.15 3.71
C TYR A 36 -3.98 2.53 5.15
N SER A 37 -5.24 2.45 5.47
CA SER A 37 -5.64 2.34 6.87
C SER A 37 -5.35 0.90 7.25
N PRO A 38 -4.44 0.64 8.19
CA PRO A 38 -4.29 -0.70 8.74
C PRO A 38 -5.66 -1.12 9.24
N ALA A 39 -6.30 -2.01 8.49
CA ALA A 39 -7.65 -2.43 8.80
C ALA A 39 -7.66 -2.91 10.23
N GLU A 40 -8.48 -2.26 11.00
CA GLU A 40 -8.96 -2.60 12.30
C GLU A 40 -8.83 -4.10 12.58
N SER A 41 -7.78 -4.45 13.36
CA SER A 41 -7.75 -5.64 14.21
C SER A 41 -7.71 -7.02 13.56
N ALA A 42 -6.66 -7.31 12.76
CA ALA A 42 -6.20 -8.70 12.70
C ALA A 42 -5.00 -8.87 13.66
N PRO A 43 -4.84 -10.04 14.32
CA PRO A 43 -3.58 -10.39 15.00
C PRO A 43 -2.45 -10.35 13.97
N GLY A 44 -1.59 -9.34 14.05
CA GLY A 44 -0.58 -9.01 13.02
C GLY A 44 -0.55 -7.55 12.62
N SER A 45 -1.50 -6.74 13.06
CA SER A 45 -1.60 -5.32 12.73
C SER A 45 -0.35 -4.52 13.11
N ALA A 46 0.23 -4.76 14.28
CA ALA A 46 1.45 -4.07 14.72
C ALA A 46 2.70 -4.42 13.86
N LYS A 47 2.79 -5.66 13.38
CA LYS A 47 3.85 -6.10 12.45
C LYS A 47 3.66 -5.41 11.09
N ALA A 48 2.44 -5.44 10.57
CA ALA A 48 2.09 -4.81 9.31
C ALA A 48 2.32 -3.30 9.34
N GLU A 49 1.90 -2.64 10.41
CA GLU A 49 2.10 -1.20 10.63
C GLU A 49 3.57 -0.78 10.50
N LYS A 50 4.46 -1.49 11.21
CA LYS A 50 5.90 -1.21 11.17
C LYS A 50 6.51 -1.45 9.79
N LEU A 51 6.05 -2.49 9.09
CA LEU A 51 6.48 -2.78 7.72
C LEU A 51 5.96 -1.71 6.75
N TRP A 52 4.73 -1.22 6.96
CA TRP A 52 4.15 -0.14 6.18
C TRP A 52 4.92 1.17 6.34
N GLN A 53 5.26 1.58 7.58
CA GLN A 53 6.08 2.77 7.85
C GLN A 53 7.44 2.70 7.15
N THR A 54 8.01 1.50 7.02
CA THR A 54 9.26 1.32 6.27
C THR A 54 9.02 1.42 4.76
N PHE A 55 7.90 0.89 4.26
CA PHE A 55 7.51 1.05 2.88
C PHE A 55 7.33 2.53 2.50
N GLU A 56 6.57 3.31 3.26
CA GLU A 56 6.36 4.74 3.01
C GLU A 56 7.68 5.52 2.92
N ARG A 57 8.67 5.15 3.73
CA ARG A 57 10.01 5.76 3.68
C ARG A 57 10.75 5.49 2.37
N TYR A 58 10.50 4.36 1.75
CA TYR A 58 11.23 3.90 0.56
C TYR A 58 10.36 3.81 -0.70
N GLU A 59 9.09 4.17 -0.64
CA GLU A 59 8.21 4.18 -1.80
C GLU A 59 8.82 5.00 -2.94
N GLY A 60 8.76 4.45 -4.16
CA GLY A 60 9.37 5.06 -5.34
C GLY A 60 10.89 4.89 -5.47
N ALA A 61 11.59 4.34 -4.46
CA ALA A 61 13.03 4.05 -4.60
C ALA A 61 13.26 3.10 -5.79
N PRO A 62 14.26 3.36 -6.66
CA PRO A 62 14.43 2.62 -7.89
C PRO A 62 14.81 1.16 -7.67
N TYR A 63 14.53 0.31 -8.66
CA TYR A 63 15.04 -1.07 -8.64
C TYR A 63 16.54 -1.08 -8.99
N GLN A 64 17.29 -1.83 -8.20
CA GLN A 64 18.70 -2.10 -8.47
C GLN A 64 19.02 -3.55 -8.06
N TYR A 65 19.50 -4.36 -9.00
CA TYR A 65 19.93 -5.73 -8.67
C TYR A 65 21.01 -5.72 -7.59
N GLY A 66 20.84 -6.53 -6.54
CA GLY A 66 21.71 -6.55 -5.37
C GLY A 66 21.57 -5.38 -4.41
N GLY A 67 20.70 -4.40 -4.71
CA GLY A 67 20.51 -3.20 -3.92
C GLY A 67 19.78 -3.44 -2.59
N THR A 68 20.15 -2.68 -1.57
CA THR A 68 19.61 -2.76 -0.19
C THR A 68 19.45 -1.39 0.47
N THR A 69 19.44 -0.32 -0.31
CA THR A 69 19.39 1.06 0.20
C THR A 69 18.43 1.92 -0.61
N ALA A 70 18.11 3.12 -0.13
CA ALA A 70 17.27 4.10 -0.84
C ALA A 70 17.79 4.46 -2.25
N ARG A 71 19.06 4.20 -2.57
CA ARG A 71 19.61 4.40 -3.93
C ARG A 71 19.15 3.32 -4.91
N GLY A 72 18.64 2.21 -4.41
CA GLY A 72 18.05 1.13 -5.18
C GLY A 72 17.93 -0.15 -4.35
N PHE A 73 16.83 -0.87 -4.59
CA PHE A 73 16.54 -2.16 -3.98
C PHE A 73 16.30 -3.23 -5.04
N ASP A 74 16.77 -4.46 -4.78
CA ASP A 74 16.13 -5.64 -5.38
C ASP A 74 14.97 -6.12 -4.47
N CYS A 75 14.18 -7.10 -4.94
CA CYS A 75 13.00 -7.57 -4.21
C CYS A 75 13.37 -8.10 -2.80
N SER A 76 14.39 -8.92 -2.68
CA SER A 76 14.84 -9.45 -1.37
C SER A 76 15.57 -8.41 -0.53
N GLY A 77 16.26 -7.46 -1.15
CA GLY A 77 16.91 -6.34 -0.46
C GLY A 77 15.92 -5.39 0.20
N PHE A 78 14.80 -5.09 -0.48
CA PHE A 78 13.72 -4.35 0.12
C PHE A 78 13.10 -5.11 1.30
N ILE A 79 12.79 -6.40 1.13
CA ILE A 79 12.21 -7.24 2.19
C ILE A 79 13.13 -7.29 3.42
N THR A 80 14.43 -7.58 3.23
CA THR A 80 15.39 -7.63 4.35
C THR A 80 15.53 -6.30 5.05
N THR A 81 15.49 -5.19 4.32
CA THR A 81 15.54 -3.85 4.91
C THR A 81 14.26 -3.54 5.69
N ALA A 82 13.09 -3.85 5.14
CA ALA A 82 11.82 -3.63 5.82
C ALA A 82 11.73 -4.42 7.15
N PHE A 83 12.12 -5.68 7.15
CA PHE A 83 12.13 -6.48 8.37
C PHE A 83 13.18 -6.02 9.38
N ARG A 84 14.37 -5.68 8.93
CA ARG A 84 15.44 -5.18 9.82
C ARG A 84 15.05 -3.85 10.47
N GLU A 85 14.55 -2.88 9.70
CA GLU A 85 14.25 -1.54 10.21
C GLU A 85 12.91 -1.46 10.91
N GLY A 86 11.89 -2.15 10.39
CA GLY A 86 10.56 -2.14 10.99
C GLY A 86 10.46 -3.05 12.22
N LEU A 87 11.09 -4.23 12.17
CA LEU A 87 10.88 -5.27 13.17
C LEU A 87 12.15 -5.64 13.96
N GLY A 88 13.33 -5.13 13.57
CA GLY A 88 14.62 -5.56 14.16
C GLY A 88 15.01 -7.00 13.78
N GLN A 89 14.34 -7.59 12.78
CA GLN A 89 14.48 -8.98 12.40
C GLN A 89 15.41 -9.16 11.19
N GLN A 90 16.37 -10.08 11.29
CA GLN A 90 17.27 -10.42 10.20
C GLN A 90 16.69 -11.57 9.37
N LEU A 91 16.58 -11.38 8.07
CA LEU A 91 16.15 -12.39 7.12
C LEU A 91 17.29 -12.84 6.21
N PRO A 92 17.20 -14.05 5.61
CA PRO A 92 18.12 -14.47 4.56
C PRO A 92 18.16 -13.46 3.40
N ARG A 93 19.34 -13.26 2.80
CA ARG A 93 19.54 -12.19 1.79
C ARG A 93 18.80 -12.43 0.48
N THR A 94 18.55 -13.66 0.08
CA THR A 94 17.99 -13.99 -1.23
C THR A 94 16.60 -14.59 -1.14
N THR A 95 15.77 -14.34 -2.16
CA THR A 95 14.42 -14.92 -2.26
C THR A 95 14.43 -16.44 -2.16
N SER A 96 15.41 -17.11 -2.79
CA SER A 96 15.53 -18.56 -2.73
C SER A 96 15.89 -19.08 -1.33
N GLN A 97 16.70 -18.35 -0.57
CA GLN A 97 16.97 -18.68 0.83
C GLN A 97 15.72 -18.42 1.70
N MET A 98 15.03 -17.30 1.53
CA MET A 98 13.78 -17.02 2.26
C MET A 98 12.74 -18.13 2.03
N LEU A 99 12.60 -18.58 0.79
CA LEU A 99 11.66 -19.66 0.44
C LEU A 99 11.98 -20.99 1.16
N ARG A 100 13.26 -21.26 1.45
CA ARG A 100 13.70 -22.49 2.13
C ARG A 100 13.67 -22.42 3.66
N HIS A 101 13.77 -21.23 4.25
CA HIS A 101 13.98 -21.07 5.70
C HIS A 101 12.75 -20.60 6.46
N GLY A 102 11.79 -19.94 5.80
CA GLY A 102 10.55 -19.52 6.45
C GLY A 102 9.54 -20.66 6.59
N ASP A 103 8.65 -20.56 7.55
CA ASP A 103 7.55 -21.49 7.75
C ASP A 103 6.59 -21.45 6.56
N VAL A 104 6.19 -22.62 6.09
CA VAL A 104 5.26 -22.73 4.95
C VAL A 104 3.90 -22.22 5.36
N VAL A 105 3.35 -21.27 4.60
CA VAL A 105 2.00 -20.75 4.80
C VAL A 105 1.10 -21.23 3.68
N HIS A 106 -0.05 -21.82 4.05
CA HIS A 106 -1.04 -22.20 3.06
C HIS A 106 -1.66 -20.92 2.43
N PRO A 107 -1.98 -20.91 1.13
CA PRO A 107 -2.50 -19.69 0.46
C PRO A 107 -3.71 -19.03 1.13
N ARG A 108 -4.57 -19.83 1.80
CA ARG A 108 -5.75 -19.33 2.54
C ARG A 108 -5.42 -18.72 3.90
N ASP A 109 -4.21 -18.95 4.41
CA ASP A 109 -3.77 -18.56 5.76
C ASP A 109 -2.74 -17.43 5.72
N VAL A 110 -2.54 -16.81 4.55
CA VAL A 110 -1.62 -15.70 4.36
C VAL A 110 -2.12 -14.49 5.16
N LYS A 111 -1.23 -13.92 5.97
CA LYS A 111 -1.51 -12.79 6.87
C LYS A 111 -0.55 -11.63 6.62
N PRO A 112 -0.92 -10.40 6.98
CA PRO A 112 -0.03 -9.26 6.88
C PRO A 112 1.33 -9.52 7.54
N GLY A 113 2.41 -9.25 6.81
CA GLY A 113 3.78 -9.54 7.21
C GLY A 113 4.33 -10.89 6.72
N ASP A 114 3.53 -11.72 6.04
CA ASP A 114 4.05 -12.90 5.35
C ASP A 114 4.75 -12.50 4.05
N ILE A 115 5.77 -13.25 3.66
CA ILE A 115 6.45 -13.05 2.39
C ILE A 115 5.76 -13.91 1.33
N VAL A 116 5.28 -13.26 0.27
CA VAL A 116 4.65 -13.90 -0.89
C VAL A 116 5.66 -14.02 -2.02
N PHE A 117 5.62 -15.14 -2.72
CA PHE A 117 6.56 -15.50 -3.79
C PHE A 117 5.85 -15.69 -5.11
N PHE A 118 6.54 -15.30 -6.18
CA PHE A 118 6.01 -15.33 -7.54
C PHE A 118 7.04 -15.97 -8.48
N ARG A 119 6.58 -16.83 -9.39
CA ARG A 119 7.40 -17.42 -10.44
C ARG A 119 7.27 -16.59 -11.70
N ILE A 120 8.36 -15.96 -12.12
CA ILE A 120 8.42 -15.15 -13.34
C ILE A 120 9.30 -15.89 -14.34
N ALA A 121 8.74 -16.19 -15.53
CA ALA A 121 9.47 -16.93 -16.58
C ALA A 121 10.76 -16.19 -16.96
N GLY A 122 11.89 -16.92 -17.00
CA GLY A 122 13.21 -16.40 -17.39
C GLY A 122 13.87 -15.49 -16.37
N LYS A 123 13.33 -15.38 -15.15
CA LYS A 123 13.91 -14.59 -14.04
C LYS A 123 13.96 -15.41 -12.76
N ASP A 124 14.82 -14.96 -11.85
CA ASP A 124 14.81 -15.44 -10.47
C ASP A 124 13.44 -15.20 -9.83
N GLN A 125 13.17 -15.98 -8.79
CA GLN A 125 11.92 -15.89 -8.06
C GLN A 125 11.72 -14.48 -7.48
N HIS A 126 10.59 -13.85 -7.77
CA HIS A 126 10.22 -12.56 -7.21
C HIS A 126 9.53 -12.74 -5.86
N ALA A 127 9.65 -11.76 -4.97
CA ALA A 127 9.00 -11.78 -3.68
C ALA A 127 8.56 -10.38 -3.23
N GLY A 128 7.56 -10.35 -2.35
CA GLY A 128 7.05 -9.14 -1.69
C GLY A 128 6.52 -9.48 -0.30
N ILE A 129 6.11 -8.46 0.45
CA ILE A 129 5.51 -8.58 1.78
C ILE A 129 4.01 -8.38 1.64
N TYR A 130 3.22 -9.36 2.04
CA TYR A 130 1.76 -9.25 2.05
C TYR A 130 1.31 -8.28 3.14
N MET A 131 0.38 -7.39 2.81
CA MET A 131 -0.09 -6.33 3.70
C MET A 131 -1.55 -6.48 4.10
N GLY A 132 -2.24 -7.52 3.61
CA GLY A 132 -3.69 -7.68 3.79
C GLY A 132 -4.47 -7.11 2.60
N ASP A 133 -5.78 -7.34 2.58
CA ASP A 133 -6.72 -6.80 1.58
C ASP A 133 -6.23 -6.96 0.13
N ASP A 134 -5.72 -8.16 -0.17
CA ASP A 134 -5.20 -8.50 -1.49
C ASP A 134 -3.97 -7.70 -1.94
N ARG A 135 -3.26 -7.00 -1.04
CA ARG A 135 -2.15 -6.11 -1.36
C ARG A 135 -0.81 -6.62 -0.85
N PHE A 136 0.24 -6.35 -1.59
CA PHE A 136 1.62 -6.61 -1.17
C PHE A 136 2.56 -5.50 -1.63
N ILE A 137 3.61 -5.26 -0.87
CA ILE A 137 4.67 -4.28 -1.15
C ILE A 137 5.92 -4.99 -1.65
N HIS A 138 6.57 -4.45 -2.67
CA HIS A 138 7.75 -5.06 -3.28
C HIS A 138 8.60 -4.05 -4.06
N ALA A 139 9.83 -4.42 -4.43
CA ALA A 139 10.64 -3.68 -5.38
C ALA A 139 10.40 -4.24 -6.80
N SER A 140 9.61 -3.51 -7.58
CA SER A 140 9.32 -3.82 -9.00
C SER A 140 10.49 -3.44 -9.89
N THR A 141 10.85 -4.30 -10.85
CA THR A 141 11.92 -4.01 -11.81
C THR A 141 11.63 -2.81 -12.71
N SER A 142 10.37 -2.46 -12.92
CA SER A 142 9.96 -1.35 -13.80
C SER A 142 9.61 -0.07 -13.04
N SER A 143 9.19 -0.19 -11.78
CA SER A 143 8.57 0.92 -11.05
C SER A 143 9.23 1.19 -9.69
N GLY A 144 10.24 0.41 -9.30
CA GLY A 144 10.87 0.53 -7.99
C GLY A 144 10.00 -0.02 -6.87
N VAL A 145 10.15 0.53 -5.66
CA VAL A 145 9.38 0.12 -4.48
C VAL A 145 7.96 0.62 -4.59
N ILE A 146 7.01 -0.31 -4.73
CA ILE A 146 5.58 -0.04 -4.91
C ILE A 146 4.71 -1.06 -4.20
N MET A 147 3.42 -0.75 -4.10
CA MET A 147 2.36 -1.69 -3.73
C MET A 147 1.66 -2.24 -4.97
N SER A 148 1.29 -3.51 -4.93
CA SER A 148 0.55 -4.21 -5.99
C SER A 148 -0.56 -5.10 -5.41
N GLU A 149 -1.52 -5.50 -6.25
CA GLU A 149 -2.59 -6.43 -5.91
C GLU A 149 -2.15 -7.88 -6.16
N LEU A 150 -2.30 -8.75 -5.16
CA LEU A 150 -1.91 -10.16 -5.23
C LEU A 150 -2.73 -10.91 -6.30
N ASN A 151 -4.05 -10.69 -6.35
CA ASN A 151 -4.96 -11.24 -7.35
C ASN A 151 -5.07 -10.40 -8.63
N GLY A 152 -4.25 -9.35 -8.75
CA GLY A 152 -4.15 -8.54 -9.95
C GLY A 152 -3.76 -9.38 -11.17
N TYR A 153 -4.17 -8.93 -12.37
CA TYR A 153 -3.98 -9.64 -13.65
C TYR A 153 -2.56 -10.21 -13.83
N TYR A 154 -1.53 -9.45 -13.44
CA TYR A 154 -0.14 -9.89 -13.62
C TYR A 154 0.30 -10.92 -12.56
N TRP A 155 -0.15 -10.80 -11.31
CA TRP A 155 0.43 -11.53 -10.17
C TRP A 155 -0.28 -12.83 -9.83
N LYS A 156 -1.61 -12.93 -10.00
CA LYS A 156 -2.43 -14.08 -9.57
C LYS A 156 -1.93 -15.43 -10.12
N ASP A 157 -1.60 -15.48 -11.42
CA ASP A 157 -1.17 -16.71 -12.08
C ASP A 157 0.32 -17.02 -11.86
N ARG A 158 1.05 -16.10 -11.20
CA ARG A 158 2.48 -16.22 -10.86
C ARG A 158 2.72 -16.53 -9.41
N PHE A 159 1.70 -16.40 -8.56
CA PHE A 159 1.83 -16.74 -7.14
C PHE A 159 2.29 -18.20 -6.98
N SER A 160 3.35 -18.41 -6.21
CA SER A 160 3.98 -19.73 -6.05
C SER A 160 4.08 -20.20 -4.61
N GLY A 161 3.68 -19.38 -3.66
CA GLY A 161 3.64 -19.74 -2.25
C GLY A 161 3.91 -18.57 -1.31
N ALA A 162 3.82 -18.85 -0.02
CA ALA A 162 4.12 -17.86 1.03
C ALA A 162 4.97 -18.46 2.15
N ARG A 163 5.70 -17.61 2.86
CA ARG A 163 6.51 -17.96 4.03
C ARG A 163 6.30 -16.96 5.15
N ARG A 164 6.28 -17.47 6.38
CA ARG A 164 6.23 -16.66 7.60
C ARG A 164 7.58 -16.69 8.29
N PHE A 165 7.96 -15.53 8.84
CA PHE A 165 9.12 -15.33 9.67
C PHE A 165 8.65 -14.61 10.94
N ASP A 166 8.62 -15.32 12.06
CA ASP A 166 8.26 -14.82 13.38
C ASP A 166 9.49 -14.69 14.27
#